data_b01ec8c36ff89689816ba035b2918b4a
#
_entry.id   b01ec8c36ff89689816ba035b2918b4a
#
_cell.length_a   1.000
_cell.length_b   1.000
_cell.length_c   1.000
_cell.angle_alpha   90.00
_cell.angle_beta   90.00
_cell.angle_gamma   90.00
#
_symmetry.space_group_name_H-M   'P 1'
#
loop_
_entity.id
_entity.type
_entity.pdbx_description
1 polymer ?
#
loop_
_entity_poly.entity_id
_entity_poly.type
_entity_poly.pdbx_seq_one_letter_code
_entity_poly.pdbx_strand_id
1 'polypeptide(L)'
;MIAPACRPFVRAALLPVAFASVLAAPALAAPDMNKVVREVFPAAETGFDPAAVHDLYSGTLIQGIFETLYTYDYLARPSKVVPLAADGMPQITDNGRTWTVKLKKGIRFADDPVFGGKPRELTADDYVYSIKRLIDPRIRSPWAFLVEGKLVGLDEVAEQAKKSGRFDYDRKVPGIEAVDRHTIRFRLKETDYNLPYILAHEPTSAVAREVIEKYGESDGRALANPVGTGPYRLAKWVRSSKISLEANPHYRGFTWNFASADPADAALVREMKGKAMPQVGRVEISIIEEDQARLLAFQGDEIDLMNMEGPLAPKVLDGGTLKPELQAKGVKLSRIVDPDLSYTYWNMTDPVVGGLAKEKVALRRAMAMSYNVADEIRVIRNGQAIEARYPIPPGVVGHDPAWKSGIAYDPAGANALLDRFGYKRGADGWRTLPDGKPLVVRLSSRPDTLGRQQDELWKKSLDAIGVRMDVHKDKFPELIKAEKQCKLQMRVASWIADYPDGDNFMQLLYGPNTNQSNNACARIPEFDRLYARTQKMPPGPERDKLYQEMTRVIEAYAPWRLMISRYRNMLVQPHVLGYKRHPILHAHWQYLDVAPRGPNK
;
A
#
# COMPACT_ATOMS: atom_id res chain seq x y z
N MET A 1 -16.83 30.95 101.20
CA MET A 1 -15.60 30.54 100.56
C MET A 1 -15.96 29.83 99.33
N ILE A 2 -15.75 30.49 98.22
CA ILE A 2 -16.37 30.20 96.88
C ILE A 2 -15.25 29.48 96.07
N ALA A 3 -15.56 28.27 95.58
CA ALA A 3 -14.74 27.56 94.65
C ALA A 3 -15.15 27.90 93.16
N PRO A 4 -14.19 28.07 92.21
CA PRO A 4 -14.55 28.36 90.84
C PRO A 4 -14.73 27.08 89.96
N ALA A 5 -15.72 27.14 89.12
CA ALA A 5 -16.12 26.09 88.18
C ALA A 5 -15.14 25.95 86.97
N CYS A 6 -14.71 24.73 86.69
CA CYS A 6 -13.99 24.37 85.48
C CYS A 6 -14.99 24.23 84.28
N ARG A 7 -14.70 24.93 83.20
CA ARG A 7 -15.33 24.72 81.87
C ARG A 7 -14.48 23.79 81.03
N PRO A 8 -15.04 22.82 80.27
CA PRO A 8 -14.27 22.00 79.37
C PRO A 8 -14.06 22.72 77.99
N PHE A 9 -12.82 22.71 77.52
CA PHE A 9 -12.45 23.13 76.14
C PHE A 9 -12.82 22.04 75.16
N VAL A 10 -13.75 22.36 74.24
CA VAL A 10 -14.02 21.53 73.06
C VAL A 10 -12.94 21.83 72.02
N ARG A 11 -12.04 20.89 71.72
CA ARG A 11 -11.14 20.96 70.57
C ARG A 11 -11.89 20.54 69.31
N ALA A 12 -12.16 21.50 68.40
CA ALA A 12 -12.62 21.23 67.06
C ALA A 12 -11.45 20.67 66.21
N ALA A 13 -11.57 19.43 65.79
CA ALA A 13 -10.62 18.83 64.83
C ALA A 13 -10.99 19.29 63.43
N LEU A 14 -10.16 20.14 62.84
CA LEU A 14 -10.24 20.48 61.40
C LEU A 14 -9.61 19.32 60.59
N LEU A 15 -10.47 18.57 59.90
CA LEU A 15 -10.05 17.62 58.83
C LEU A 15 -9.65 18.41 57.56
N PRO A 16 -8.47 18.21 57.00
CA PRO A 16 -8.11 18.78 55.72
C PRO A 16 -8.89 18.05 54.60
N VAL A 17 -9.79 18.76 53.93
CA VAL A 17 -10.38 18.29 52.66
C VAL A 17 -9.33 18.43 51.59
N ALA A 18 -8.72 17.33 51.20
CA ALA A 18 -7.83 17.26 50.05
C ALA A 18 -8.65 17.41 48.77
N PHE A 19 -8.64 18.58 48.15
CA PHE A 19 -9.11 18.78 46.80
C PHE A 19 -8.17 18.04 45.83
N ALA A 20 -8.56 16.85 45.40
CA ALA A 20 -7.94 16.20 44.26
C ALA A 20 -8.28 16.99 42.98
N SER A 21 -7.39 17.87 42.56
CA SER A 21 -7.44 18.51 41.25
C SER A 21 -7.31 17.42 40.18
N VAL A 22 -8.41 16.95 39.64
CA VAL A 22 -8.42 16.16 38.41
C VAL A 22 -7.94 17.10 37.31
N LEU A 23 -6.69 17.00 36.93
CA LEU A 23 -6.15 17.60 35.72
C LEU A 23 -6.89 16.96 34.55
N ALA A 24 -7.97 17.59 34.11
CA ALA A 24 -8.62 17.27 32.84
C ALA A 24 -7.58 17.53 31.75
N ALA A 25 -7.16 16.49 31.05
CA ALA A 25 -6.37 16.66 29.82
C ALA A 25 -7.17 17.59 28.90
N PRO A 26 -6.53 18.57 28.23
CA PRO A 26 -7.21 19.47 27.33
C PRO A 26 -7.91 18.61 26.26
N ALA A 27 -9.22 18.69 26.20
CA ALA A 27 -9.99 18.11 25.10
C ALA A 27 -9.51 18.78 23.81
N LEU A 28 -9.01 18.00 22.88
CA LEU A 28 -8.67 18.50 21.54
C LEU A 28 -9.95 19.09 20.94
N ALA A 29 -9.83 20.27 20.29
CA ALA A 29 -10.99 20.94 19.69
C ALA A 29 -11.68 20.01 18.70
N ALA A 30 -13.01 19.97 18.75
CA ALA A 30 -13.81 19.20 17.80
C ALA A 30 -13.56 19.71 16.36
N PRO A 31 -13.56 18.82 15.35
CA PRO A 31 -13.43 19.21 13.95
C PRO A 31 -14.50 20.21 13.51
N ASP A 32 -14.14 21.19 12.69
CA ASP A 32 -15.07 22.15 12.15
C ASP A 32 -15.86 21.55 10.98
N MET A 33 -17.16 21.30 11.18
CA MET A 33 -18.03 20.71 10.15
C MET A 33 -18.21 21.57 8.90
N ASN A 34 -17.82 22.84 8.92
CA ASN A 34 -17.79 23.73 7.76
C ASN A 34 -16.51 23.59 6.94
N LYS A 35 -15.45 23.02 7.51
CA LYS A 35 -14.22 22.69 6.77
C LYS A 35 -14.45 21.39 5.98
N VAL A 36 -14.59 21.55 4.68
CA VAL A 36 -14.88 20.46 3.74
C VAL A 36 -13.72 20.30 2.77
N VAL A 37 -13.21 19.08 2.62
CA VAL A 37 -12.30 18.68 1.55
C VAL A 37 -13.07 17.91 0.50
N ARG A 38 -12.94 18.33 -0.78
CA ARG A 38 -13.55 17.68 -1.93
C ARG A 38 -12.48 16.97 -2.74
N GLU A 39 -12.60 15.66 -2.87
CA GLU A 39 -11.68 14.82 -3.62
C GLU A 39 -12.41 14.08 -4.74
N VAL A 40 -11.66 13.59 -5.73
CA VAL A 40 -12.19 12.81 -6.83
C VAL A 40 -11.49 11.47 -6.94
N PHE A 41 -12.28 10.40 -7.09
CA PHE A 41 -11.79 9.09 -7.46
C PHE A 41 -12.07 8.80 -8.94
N PRO A 42 -11.10 8.28 -9.71
CA PRO A 42 -11.28 7.91 -11.10
C PRO A 42 -11.97 6.55 -11.30
N ALA A 43 -12.28 5.84 -10.22
CA ALA A 43 -13.05 4.61 -10.25
C ALA A 43 -13.82 4.45 -8.94
N ALA A 44 -14.94 3.71 -9.01
CA ALA A 44 -15.74 3.41 -7.85
C ALA A 44 -15.05 2.42 -6.90
N GLU A 45 -15.36 2.56 -5.64
CA GLU A 45 -15.05 1.61 -4.57
C GLU A 45 -15.87 0.33 -4.70
N THR A 46 -15.37 -0.78 -4.14
CA THR A 46 -16.08 -2.07 -4.11
C THR A 46 -16.78 -2.34 -2.78
N GLY A 47 -16.43 -1.61 -1.73
CA GLY A 47 -17.02 -1.73 -0.41
C GLY A 47 -16.14 -1.21 0.71
N PHE A 48 -16.52 -1.49 1.96
CA PHE A 48 -15.85 -0.96 3.15
C PHE A 48 -15.37 -2.05 4.13
N ASP A 49 -15.42 -3.32 3.76
CA ASP A 49 -14.96 -4.41 4.62
C ASP A 49 -13.45 -4.65 4.49
N PRO A 50 -12.62 -4.39 5.54
CA PRO A 50 -11.17 -4.54 5.46
C PRO A 50 -10.71 -5.94 5.02
N ALA A 51 -11.43 -6.99 5.40
CA ALA A 51 -11.05 -8.35 5.05
C ALA A 51 -11.45 -8.79 3.63
N ALA A 52 -12.34 -8.03 2.94
CA ALA A 52 -12.98 -8.51 1.71
C ALA A 52 -12.61 -7.71 0.45
N VAL A 53 -12.17 -6.45 0.59
CA VAL A 53 -11.84 -5.56 -0.54
C VAL A 53 -10.34 -5.39 -0.69
N HIS A 54 -9.87 -5.09 -1.92
CA HIS A 54 -8.44 -4.89 -2.19
C HIS A 54 -8.15 -3.82 -3.25
N ASP A 55 -9.16 -3.05 -3.63
CA ASP A 55 -8.94 -1.92 -4.52
C ASP A 55 -8.48 -0.67 -3.76
N LEU A 56 -7.71 0.19 -4.45
CA LEU A 56 -7.11 1.38 -3.87
C LEU A 56 -8.14 2.32 -3.23
N TYR A 57 -9.31 2.46 -3.83
CA TYR A 57 -10.32 3.44 -3.42
C TYR A 57 -11.06 2.97 -2.17
N SER A 58 -11.42 1.69 -2.12
CA SER A 58 -11.92 1.05 -0.90
C SER A 58 -10.90 1.10 0.23
N GLY A 59 -9.63 0.79 -0.03
CA GLY A 59 -8.54 0.87 0.95
C GLY A 59 -8.36 2.29 1.51
N THR A 60 -8.46 3.32 0.64
CA THR A 60 -8.41 4.73 1.07
C THR A 60 -9.53 5.06 2.06
N LEU A 61 -10.76 4.62 1.78
CA LEU A 61 -11.90 4.83 2.67
C LEU A 61 -11.74 4.09 4.00
N ILE A 62 -11.25 2.84 3.95
CA ILE A 62 -10.98 2.03 5.14
C ILE A 62 -9.96 2.70 6.04
N GLN A 63 -8.85 3.24 5.50
CA GLN A 63 -7.85 3.99 6.26
C GLN A 63 -8.41 5.24 6.94
N GLY A 64 -9.48 5.85 6.41
CA GLY A 64 -10.17 6.99 7.02
C GLY A 64 -11.17 6.61 8.10
N ILE A 65 -11.73 5.39 8.04
CA ILE A 65 -12.84 4.95 8.92
C ILE A 65 -12.36 4.04 10.04
N PHE A 66 -11.39 3.18 9.79
CA PHE A 66 -10.89 2.18 10.73
C PHE A 66 -9.47 2.49 11.19
N GLU A 67 -9.04 1.84 12.26
CA GLU A 67 -7.67 1.93 12.74
C GLU A 67 -6.99 0.55 12.82
N THR A 68 -5.77 0.53 12.31
CA THR A 68 -4.79 -0.54 12.48
C THR A 68 -4.04 -0.37 13.80
N LEU A 69 -3.25 -1.37 14.20
CA LEU A 69 -2.37 -1.27 15.37
C LEU A 69 -1.27 -0.21 15.18
N TYR A 70 -0.70 -0.15 13.99
CA TYR A 70 0.35 0.78 13.59
C TYR A 70 -0.08 1.58 12.35
N THR A 71 0.62 2.65 12.07
CA THR A 71 0.50 3.48 10.86
C THR A 71 1.87 3.99 10.47
N TYR A 72 1.92 4.97 9.58
CA TYR A 72 3.16 5.60 9.16
C TYR A 72 3.24 7.05 9.63
N ASP A 73 4.45 7.50 9.97
CA ASP A 73 4.71 8.92 10.17
C ASP A 73 4.45 9.67 8.87
N TYR A 74 3.62 10.71 8.94
CA TYR A 74 3.10 11.41 7.76
C TYR A 74 4.21 12.03 6.89
N LEU A 75 5.28 12.54 7.51
CA LEU A 75 6.36 13.22 6.80
C LEU A 75 7.67 12.43 6.69
N ALA A 76 7.86 11.39 7.49
CA ALA A 76 9.12 10.64 7.46
C ALA A 76 9.39 10.00 6.08
N ARG A 77 10.59 10.24 5.56
CA ARG A 77 11.09 9.63 4.32
C ARG A 77 12.51 9.11 4.58
N PRO A 78 12.78 7.82 4.42
CA PRO A 78 11.85 6.72 4.07
C PRO A 78 10.69 6.59 5.08
N SER A 79 9.60 5.92 4.64
CA SER A 79 8.41 5.73 5.46
C SER A 79 8.73 5.00 6.77
N LYS A 80 8.27 5.54 7.90
CA LYS A 80 8.52 5.01 9.24
C LYS A 80 7.22 4.57 9.89
N VAL A 81 7.17 3.32 10.35
CA VAL A 81 6.03 2.79 11.13
C VAL A 81 6.03 3.44 12.52
N VAL A 82 4.84 3.86 12.94
CA VAL A 82 4.56 4.45 14.26
C VAL A 82 3.29 3.85 14.87
N PRO A 83 3.14 3.88 16.21
CA PRO A 83 1.92 3.40 16.87
C PRO A 83 0.68 4.22 16.48
N LEU A 84 -0.45 3.53 16.17
CA LEU A 84 -1.76 4.16 15.95
C LEU A 84 -2.72 3.80 17.10
N ALA A 85 -3.34 2.63 17.09
CA ALA A 85 -4.11 2.12 18.21
C ALA A 85 -3.21 1.45 19.28
N ALA A 86 -2.02 1.00 18.89
CA ALA A 86 -1.02 0.49 19.82
C ALA A 86 -0.47 1.60 20.74
N ASP A 87 -0.19 1.25 21.99
CA ASP A 87 0.47 2.09 22.99
C ASP A 87 1.98 1.78 23.00
N GLY A 88 2.68 2.28 21.97
CA GLY A 88 4.10 2.05 21.74
C GLY A 88 4.41 0.93 20.72
N MET A 89 5.71 0.75 20.44
CA MET A 89 6.19 -0.33 19.59
C MET A 89 6.10 -1.67 20.32
N PRO A 90 6.00 -2.80 19.60
CA PRO A 90 5.81 -4.11 20.23
C PRO A 90 7.03 -4.54 21.04
N GLN A 91 6.79 -5.27 22.13
CA GLN A 91 7.85 -6.01 22.80
C GLN A 91 8.11 -7.30 22.02
N ILE A 92 9.38 -7.52 21.64
CA ILE A 92 9.79 -8.66 20.81
C ILE A 92 10.64 -9.60 21.68
N THR A 93 10.30 -10.87 21.71
CA THR A 93 11.02 -11.93 22.43
C THR A 93 11.15 -13.18 21.57
N ASP A 94 11.80 -14.21 22.08
CA ASP A 94 11.92 -15.51 21.41
C ASP A 94 12.51 -15.39 19.98
N ASN A 95 13.64 -14.64 19.88
CA ASN A 95 14.32 -14.39 18.60
C ASN A 95 13.40 -13.88 17.48
N GLY A 96 12.48 -12.95 17.81
CA GLY A 96 11.58 -12.36 16.85
C GLY A 96 10.34 -13.19 16.52
N ARG A 97 10.07 -14.27 17.25
CA ARG A 97 8.87 -15.09 17.04
C ARG A 97 7.69 -14.72 17.94
N THR A 98 7.94 -14.05 19.07
CA THR A 98 6.87 -13.62 19.98
C THR A 98 6.83 -12.10 20.07
N TRP A 99 5.66 -11.53 19.75
CA TRP A 99 5.42 -10.09 19.68
C TRP A 99 4.25 -9.74 20.60
N THR A 100 4.46 -8.84 21.55
CA THR A 100 3.41 -8.38 22.47
C THR A 100 3.12 -6.91 22.20
N VAL A 101 1.87 -6.61 21.90
CA VAL A 101 1.36 -5.27 21.57
C VAL A 101 0.37 -4.84 22.64
N LYS A 102 0.60 -3.67 23.25
CA LYS A 102 -0.37 -3.02 24.15
C LYS A 102 -1.22 -2.04 23.37
N LEU A 103 -2.50 -1.93 23.69
CA LEU A 103 -3.44 -0.98 23.11
C LEU A 103 -3.56 0.27 24.00
N LYS A 104 -3.75 1.41 23.35
CA LYS A 104 -4.23 2.63 24.01
C LYS A 104 -5.63 2.36 24.56
N LYS A 105 -5.87 2.76 25.81
CA LYS A 105 -7.18 2.64 26.45
C LYS A 105 -8.14 3.74 26.01
N GLY A 106 -9.44 3.49 26.05
CA GLY A 106 -10.48 4.47 25.79
C GLY A 106 -10.73 4.80 24.31
N ILE A 107 -10.13 4.03 23.37
CA ILE A 107 -10.48 4.14 21.96
C ILE A 107 -11.91 3.61 21.77
N ARG A 108 -12.76 4.35 21.05
CA ARG A 108 -14.17 4.00 20.87
C ARG A 108 -14.52 3.85 19.40
N PHE A 109 -15.38 2.88 19.11
CA PHE A 109 -16.07 2.79 17.84
C PHE A 109 -17.04 3.97 17.66
N ALA A 110 -17.32 4.36 16.43
CA ALA A 110 -18.41 5.26 16.11
C ALA A 110 -19.73 4.65 16.59
N ASP A 111 -20.70 5.52 16.94
CA ASP A 111 -22.01 5.06 17.37
C ASP A 111 -22.72 4.25 16.28
N ASP A 112 -23.32 3.14 16.69
CA ASP A 112 -24.18 2.33 15.84
C ASP A 112 -25.33 1.71 16.68
N PRO A 113 -26.52 1.56 16.12
CA PRO A 113 -27.67 0.94 16.81
C PRO A 113 -27.38 -0.45 17.37
N VAL A 114 -26.43 -1.21 16.80
CA VAL A 114 -26.04 -2.54 17.28
C VAL A 114 -25.47 -2.52 18.69
N PHE A 115 -24.91 -1.39 19.13
CA PHE A 115 -24.36 -1.24 20.49
C PHE A 115 -25.41 -0.88 21.55
N GLY A 116 -26.69 -0.77 21.15
CA GLY A 116 -27.81 -0.48 22.08
C GLY A 116 -27.69 0.86 22.81
N GLY A 117 -27.09 1.86 22.18
CA GLY A 117 -26.86 3.20 22.73
C GLY A 117 -25.73 3.28 23.76
N LYS A 118 -24.90 2.23 23.91
CA LYS A 118 -23.78 2.21 24.85
C LYS A 118 -22.47 2.47 24.10
N PRO A 119 -21.53 3.25 24.68
CA PRO A 119 -20.20 3.41 24.12
C PRO A 119 -19.48 2.06 24.00
N ARG A 120 -18.92 1.75 22.81
CA ARG A 120 -18.20 0.52 22.53
C ARG A 120 -16.69 0.79 22.45
N GLU A 121 -15.96 0.36 23.46
CA GLU A 121 -14.51 0.49 23.50
C GLU A 121 -13.84 -0.59 22.65
N LEU A 122 -12.79 -0.20 21.93
CA LEU A 122 -11.88 -1.10 21.19
C LEU A 122 -11.09 -1.97 22.17
N THR A 123 -11.04 -3.25 21.90
CA THR A 123 -10.33 -4.25 22.71
C THR A 123 -9.37 -5.11 21.88
N ALA A 124 -8.52 -5.87 22.55
CA ALA A 124 -7.63 -6.84 21.95
C ALA A 124 -8.38 -7.91 21.13
N ASP A 125 -9.56 -8.32 21.61
CA ASP A 125 -10.40 -9.32 20.94
C ASP A 125 -10.89 -8.84 19.57
N ASP A 126 -11.10 -7.52 19.36
CA ASP A 126 -11.52 -6.98 18.08
C ASP A 126 -10.43 -7.18 17.00
N TYR A 127 -9.15 -7.01 17.35
CA TYR A 127 -8.04 -7.31 16.44
C TYR A 127 -7.87 -8.80 16.21
N VAL A 128 -7.98 -9.62 17.26
CA VAL A 128 -7.93 -11.09 17.13
C VAL A 128 -9.03 -11.57 16.19
N TYR A 129 -10.25 -11.05 16.35
CA TYR A 129 -11.38 -11.36 15.47
C TYR A 129 -11.09 -10.92 14.02
N SER A 130 -10.66 -9.67 13.82
CA SER A 130 -10.38 -9.11 12.48
C SER A 130 -9.32 -9.90 11.73
N ILE A 131 -8.23 -10.27 12.38
CA ILE A 131 -7.14 -11.03 11.76
C ILE A 131 -7.59 -12.46 11.42
N LYS A 132 -8.40 -13.10 12.27
CA LYS A 132 -9.00 -14.40 11.96
C LYS A 132 -9.90 -14.36 10.72
N ARG A 133 -10.57 -13.23 10.46
CA ARG A 133 -11.43 -13.07 9.27
C ARG A 133 -10.63 -13.17 7.97
N LEU A 134 -9.34 -12.82 7.96
CA LEU A 134 -8.50 -12.88 6.75
C LEU A 134 -8.35 -14.30 6.20
N ILE A 135 -8.50 -15.33 7.03
CA ILE A 135 -8.38 -16.72 6.60
C ILE A 135 -9.69 -17.51 6.71
N ASP A 136 -10.81 -16.86 7.00
CA ASP A 136 -12.13 -17.53 6.91
C ASP A 136 -12.40 -17.92 5.44
N PRO A 137 -12.51 -19.20 5.10
CA PRO A 137 -12.68 -19.65 3.71
C PRO A 137 -13.94 -19.10 3.03
N ARG A 138 -14.96 -18.68 3.80
CA ARG A 138 -16.20 -18.12 3.28
C ARG A 138 -15.98 -16.70 2.71
N ILE A 139 -15.17 -15.87 3.40
CA ILE A 139 -14.86 -14.50 2.99
C ILE A 139 -14.02 -14.47 1.72
N ARG A 140 -13.16 -15.49 1.51
CA ARG A 140 -12.20 -15.56 0.40
C ARG A 140 -11.36 -14.29 0.33
N SER A 141 -10.82 -13.89 1.48
CA SER A 141 -10.04 -12.68 1.60
C SER A 141 -8.88 -12.66 0.61
N PRO A 142 -8.71 -11.58 -0.17
CA PRO A 142 -7.53 -11.42 -1.02
C PRO A 142 -6.24 -11.21 -0.21
N TRP A 143 -6.36 -11.02 1.10
CA TRP A 143 -5.29 -10.70 2.04
C TRP A 143 -4.86 -11.89 2.92
N ALA A 144 -5.37 -13.09 2.67
CA ALA A 144 -5.03 -14.27 3.46
C ALA A 144 -3.51 -14.49 3.59
N PHE A 145 -2.75 -14.21 2.52
CA PHE A 145 -1.29 -14.34 2.47
C PHE A 145 -0.53 -13.51 3.53
N LEU A 146 -1.15 -12.48 4.08
CA LEU A 146 -0.54 -11.67 5.14
C LEU A 146 -0.31 -12.47 6.43
N VAL A 147 -1.12 -13.49 6.69
CA VAL A 147 -1.13 -14.27 7.93
C VAL A 147 -1.06 -15.78 7.71
N GLU A 148 -1.42 -16.26 6.52
CA GLU A 148 -1.36 -17.68 6.14
C GLU A 148 0.08 -18.18 6.22
N GLY A 149 0.28 -19.35 6.83
CA GLY A 149 1.60 -19.93 7.04
C GLY A 149 2.45 -19.25 8.13
N LYS A 150 2.02 -18.11 8.70
CA LYS A 150 2.84 -17.31 9.62
C LYS A 150 2.51 -17.48 11.08
N LEU A 151 1.24 -17.55 11.45
CA LEU A 151 0.79 -17.60 12.84
C LEU A 151 0.57 -19.04 13.33
N VAL A 152 1.09 -19.37 14.51
CA VAL A 152 0.98 -20.73 15.08
C VAL A 152 -0.49 -21.11 15.30
N GLY A 153 -0.95 -22.21 14.73
CA GLY A 153 -2.29 -22.76 14.93
C GLY A 153 -3.41 -22.05 14.15
N LEU A 154 -3.11 -21.03 13.34
CA LEU A 154 -4.14 -20.31 12.62
C LEU A 154 -4.61 -21.05 11.36
N ASP A 155 -3.69 -21.66 10.61
CA ASP A 155 -4.01 -22.42 9.39
C ASP A 155 -4.85 -23.66 9.70
N GLU A 156 -4.64 -24.29 10.85
CA GLU A 156 -5.39 -25.45 11.31
C GLU A 156 -6.87 -25.14 11.54
N VAL A 157 -7.19 -23.88 11.96
CA VAL A 157 -8.57 -23.42 12.08
C VAL A 157 -9.21 -23.24 10.71
N ALA A 158 -8.46 -22.66 9.76
CA ALA A 158 -8.93 -22.50 8.38
C ALA A 158 -9.19 -23.87 7.69
N GLU A 159 -8.28 -24.83 7.85
CA GLU A 159 -8.45 -26.19 7.28
C GLU A 159 -9.65 -26.92 7.90
N GLN A 160 -9.88 -26.75 9.20
CA GLN A 160 -11.08 -27.31 9.83
C GLN A 160 -12.35 -26.64 9.31
N ALA A 161 -12.33 -25.32 9.10
CA ALA A 161 -13.45 -24.57 8.55
C ALA A 161 -13.78 -24.99 7.11
N LYS A 162 -12.78 -25.28 6.27
CA LYS A 162 -12.99 -25.87 4.92
C LYS A 162 -13.73 -27.19 4.96
N LYS A 163 -13.46 -28.04 5.98
CA LYS A 163 -14.11 -29.35 6.15
C LYS A 163 -15.52 -29.24 6.74
N SER A 164 -15.73 -28.35 7.72
CA SER A 164 -17.00 -28.21 8.45
C SER A 164 -17.97 -27.22 7.80
N GLY A 165 -17.51 -26.38 6.86
CA GLY A 165 -18.28 -25.28 6.27
C GLY A 165 -18.46 -24.08 7.21
N ARG A 166 -17.86 -24.08 8.42
CA ARG A 166 -18.00 -23.04 9.42
C ARG A 166 -16.65 -22.70 10.05
N PHE A 167 -16.32 -21.38 10.09
CA PHE A 167 -15.15 -20.89 10.81
C PHE A 167 -15.50 -20.65 12.28
N ASP A 168 -14.70 -21.23 13.18
CA ASP A 168 -14.87 -21.08 14.63
C ASP A 168 -14.01 -19.90 15.13
N TYR A 169 -14.65 -18.73 15.25
CA TYR A 169 -14.00 -17.52 15.75
C TYR A 169 -13.67 -17.59 17.24
N ASP A 170 -14.35 -18.42 18.02
CA ASP A 170 -14.16 -18.53 19.48
C ASP A 170 -13.02 -19.51 19.84
N ARG A 171 -12.59 -20.32 18.89
CA ARG A 171 -11.44 -21.21 19.08
C ARG A 171 -10.18 -20.42 19.42
N LYS A 172 -9.55 -20.78 20.52
CA LYS A 172 -8.26 -20.21 20.91
C LYS A 172 -7.16 -20.63 19.93
N VAL A 173 -6.38 -19.65 19.46
CA VAL A 173 -5.28 -19.84 18.52
C VAL A 173 -3.99 -19.38 19.20
N PRO A 174 -3.01 -20.29 19.44
CA PRO A 174 -1.78 -19.91 20.13
C PRO A 174 -0.98 -18.81 19.42
N GLY A 175 -1.13 -18.69 18.08
CA GLY A 175 -0.44 -17.71 17.26
C GLY A 175 -1.01 -16.28 17.36
N ILE A 176 -2.24 -16.13 17.87
CA ILE A 176 -2.85 -14.82 18.10
C ILE A 176 -3.84 -14.90 19.25
N GLU A 177 -3.59 -14.16 20.31
CA GLU A 177 -4.43 -14.18 21.51
C GLU A 177 -4.57 -12.79 22.14
N ALA A 178 -5.74 -12.47 22.65
CA ALA A 178 -5.94 -11.40 23.61
C ALA A 178 -5.48 -11.92 24.98
N VAL A 179 -4.34 -11.41 25.47
CA VAL A 179 -3.79 -11.78 26.78
C VAL A 179 -4.65 -11.17 27.88
N ASP A 180 -5.06 -9.94 27.66
CA ASP A 180 -6.04 -9.20 28.46
C ASP A 180 -6.80 -8.23 27.52
N ARG A 181 -7.71 -7.43 28.11
CA ARG A 181 -8.56 -6.49 27.36
C ARG A 181 -7.77 -5.56 26.41
N HIS A 182 -6.52 -5.23 26.72
CA HIS A 182 -5.71 -4.25 25.99
C HIS A 182 -4.32 -4.79 25.61
N THR A 183 -4.12 -6.10 25.63
CA THR A 183 -2.83 -6.72 25.27
C THR A 183 -3.05 -7.86 24.28
N ILE A 184 -2.40 -7.75 23.12
CA ILE A 184 -2.40 -8.78 22.08
C ILE A 184 -1.03 -9.44 22.05
N ARG A 185 -0.98 -10.77 21.92
CA ARG A 185 0.24 -11.53 21.68
C ARG A 185 0.16 -12.26 20.36
N PHE A 186 1.18 -12.07 19.53
CA PHE A 186 1.41 -12.81 18.30
C PHE A 186 2.54 -13.80 18.52
N ARG A 187 2.37 -15.05 18.07
CA ARG A 187 3.43 -16.07 17.99
C ARG A 187 3.55 -16.55 16.57
N LEU A 188 4.71 -16.27 15.97
CA LEU A 188 5.02 -16.64 14.61
C LEU A 188 5.65 -18.05 14.57
N LYS A 189 5.39 -18.79 13.49
CA LYS A 189 6.05 -20.08 13.20
C LYS A 189 7.55 -19.88 12.96
N GLU A 190 7.89 -18.81 12.21
CA GLU A 190 9.25 -18.39 11.92
C GLU A 190 9.39 -16.88 12.21
N THR A 191 10.61 -16.41 12.44
CA THR A 191 10.88 -14.98 12.61
C THR A 191 10.46 -14.20 11.36
N ASP A 192 9.66 -13.13 11.53
CA ASP A 192 9.28 -12.20 10.47
C ASP A 192 9.26 -10.77 11.00
N TYR A 193 10.30 -10.00 10.68
CA TYR A 193 10.44 -8.60 11.11
C TYR A 193 9.52 -7.63 10.33
N ASN A 194 8.77 -8.13 9.34
CA ASN A 194 7.79 -7.34 8.59
C ASN A 194 6.43 -7.29 9.30
N LEU A 195 6.25 -8.00 10.42
CA LEU A 195 4.98 -8.00 11.16
C LEU A 195 4.45 -6.58 11.48
N PRO A 196 5.24 -5.56 11.88
CA PRO A 196 4.73 -4.22 12.10
C PRO A 196 4.14 -3.57 10.83
N TYR A 197 4.69 -3.86 9.66
CA TYR A 197 4.14 -3.40 8.38
C TYR A 197 2.79 -4.07 8.08
N ILE A 198 2.69 -5.38 8.31
CA ILE A 198 1.44 -6.13 8.19
C ILE A 198 0.39 -5.55 9.13
N LEU A 199 0.75 -5.26 10.38
CA LEU A 199 -0.14 -4.67 11.38
C LEU A 199 -0.42 -3.16 11.18
N ALA A 200 0.21 -2.52 10.20
CA ALA A 200 -0.07 -1.17 9.73
C ALA A 200 -0.93 -1.15 8.45
N HIS A 201 -1.18 -2.32 7.85
CA HIS A 201 -1.93 -2.44 6.61
C HIS A 201 -3.44 -2.56 6.89
N GLU A 202 -4.26 -1.82 6.15
CA GLU A 202 -5.69 -1.67 6.39
C GLU A 202 -6.50 -2.97 6.49
N PRO A 203 -6.15 -4.09 5.84
CA PRO A 203 -6.89 -5.36 6.04
C PRO A 203 -6.85 -5.89 7.47
N THR A 204 -5.88 -5.42 8.27
CA THR A 204 -5.75 -5.81 9.68
C THR A 204 -6.42 -4.83 10.65
N SER A 205 -7.19 -3.88 10.14
CA SER A 205 -7.96 -2.93 10.95
C SER A 205 -8.97 -3.64 11.84
N ALA A 206 -9.19 -3.07 13.03
CA ALA A 206 -10.18 -3.62 13.95
C ALA A 206 -11.61 -3.41 13.47
N VAL A 207 -12.40 -4.47 13.47
CA VAL A 207 -13.86 -4.43 13.29
C VAL A 207 -14.55 -5.01 14.53
N ALA A 208 -15.67 -4.43 14.92
CA ALA A 208 -16.47 -4.97 16.00
C ALA A 208 -17.26 -6.20 15.52
N ARG A 209 -17.15 -7.32 16.24
CA ARG A 209 -17.79 -8.60 15.87
C ARG A 209 -19.31 -8.45 15.71
N GLU A 210 -19.96 -7.75 16.63
CA GLU A 210 -21.40 -7.52 16.62
C GLU A 210 -21.88 -6.72 15.39
N VAL A 211 -21.03 -5.83 14.84
CA VAL A 211 -21.31 -5.11 13.59
C VAL A 211 -21.28 -6.07 12.39
N ILE A 212 -20.25 -6.93 12.33
CA ILE A 212 -20.13 -7.93 11.27
C ILE A 212 -21.27 -8.95 11.34
N GLU A 213 -21.64 -9.41 12.55
CA GLU A 213 -22.74 -10.36 12.74
C GLU A 213 -24.10 -9.75 12.39
N LYS A 214 -24.29 -8.45 12.60
CA LYS A 214 -25.55 -7.74 12.30
C LYS A 214 -25.71 -7.41 10.82
N TYR A 215 -24.65 -6.93 10.16
CA TYR A 215 -24.71 -6.38 8.81
C TYR A 215 -24.01 -7.25 7.76
N GLY A 216 -23.39 -8.35 8.21
CA GLY A 216 -22.69 -9.27 7.31
C GLY A 216 -23.63 -10.05 6.40
N GLU A 217 -23.19 -10.30 5.18
CA GLU A 217 -23.83 -11.18 4.22
C GLU A 217 -23.61 -12.65 4.59
N SER A 218 -24.27 -13.57 3.90
CA SER A 218 -24.17 -15.02 4.16
C SER A 218 -22.75 -15.59 4.07
N ASP A 219 -21.87 -14.94 3.31
CA ASP A 219 -20.47 -15.28 3.18
C ASP A 219 -19.56 -14.60 4.22
N GLY A 220 -20.12 -13.85 5.16
CA GLY A 220 -19.41 -13.20 6.26
C GLY A 220 -18.77 -11.86 5.90
N ARG A 221 -18.98 -11.32 4.68
CA ARG A 221 -18.55 -9.97 4.29
C ARG A 221 -19.56 -8.91 4.73
N ALA A 222 -19.07 -7.73 5.15
CA ALA A 222 -19.89 -6.60 5.55
C ALA A 222 -19.51 -5.35 4.75
N LEU A 223 -19.93 -5.31 3.48
CA LEU A 223 -19.45 -4.33 2.51
C LEU A 223 -20.06 -2.94 2.64
N ALA A 224 -21.22 -2.76 3.32
CA ALA A 224 -22.03 -1.54 3.23
C ALA A 224 -22.07 -0.69 4.51
N ASN A 225 -21.82 -1.26 5.67
CA ASN A 225 -22.02 -0.60 6.97
C ASN A 225 -20.72 -0.53 7.78
N PRO A 226 -19.79 0.35 7.41
CA PRO A 226 -18.52 0.49 8.13
C PRO A 226 -18.74 1.21 9.46
N VAL A 227 -18.36 0.57 10.56
CA VAL A 227 -18.33 1.16 11.91
C VAL A 227 -16.93 0.97 12.45
N GLY A 228 -16.15 2.04 12.46
CA GLY A 228 -14.73 2.02 12.84
C GLY A 228 -14.42 2.94 14.01
N THR A 229 -13.14 2.97 14.38
CA THR A 229 -12.59 3.84 15.43
C THR A 229 -11.82 5.02 14.87
N GLY A 230 -11.73 5.12 13.55
CA GLY A 230 -10.93 6.12 12.83
C GLY A 230 -11.49 7.54 12.88
N PRO A 231 -10.78 8.50 12.26
CA PRO A 231 -11.12 9.92 12.32
C PRO A 231 -12.44 10.28 11.64
N TYR A 232 -12.93 9.43 10.74
CA TYR A 232 -14.17 9.67 10.00
C TYR A 232 -15.12 8.48 10.10
N ARG A 233 -16.42 8.76 9.84
CA ARG A 233 -17.48 7.78 9.67
C ARG A 233 -18.18 7.99 8.34
N LEU A 234 -18.79 6.95 7.79
CA LEU A 234 -19.61 7.06 6.58
C LEU A 234 -20.91 7.78 6.90
N ALA A 235 -21.16 8.93 6.26
CA ALA A 235 -22.40 9.68 6.39
C ALA A 235 -23.37 9.38 5.25
N LYS A 236 -22.88 9.28 4.01
CA LYS A 236 -23.69 8.99 2.82
C LYS A 236 -22.89 8.23 1.79
N TRP A 237 -23.53 7.27 1.16
CA TRP A 237 -22.99 6.50 0.06
C TRP A 237 -23.98 6.36 -1.08
N VAL A 238 -23.62 6.92 -2.23
CA VAL A 238 -24.33 6.72 -3.50
C VAL A 238 -23.36 6.00 -4.43
N ARG A 239 -23.54 4.70 -4.57
CA ARG A 239 -22.62 3.81 -5.33
C ARG A 239 -22.28 4.40 -6.68
N SER A 240 -20.99 4.32 -7.06
CA SER A 240 -20.44 4.82 -8.33
C SER A 240 -20.70 6.31 -8.61
N SER A 241 -21.02 7.11 -7.60
CA SER A 241 -21.33 8.53 -7.74
C SER A 241 -20.70 9.40 -6.68
N LYS A 242 -21.08 9.20 -5.40
CA LYS A 242 -20.65 10.09 -4.32
C LYS A 242 -20.56 9.39 -2.97
N ILE A 243 -19.50 9.72 -2.23
CA ILE A 243 -19.28 9.28 -0.86
C ILE A 243 -19.09 10.53 0.01
N SER A 244 -19.80 10.60 1.14
CA SER A 244 -19.60 11.64 2.14
C SER A 244 -19.15 11.00 3.44
N LEU A 245 -18.02 11.46 3.95
CA LEU A 245 -17.52 11.12 5.28
C LEU A 245 -17.66 12.32 6.19
N GLU A 246 -17.99 12.08 7.46
CA GLU A 246 -18.04 13.08 8.53
C GLU A 246 -17.04 12.71 9.62
N ALA A 247 -16.52 13.71 10.31
CA ALA A 247 -15.66 13.51 11.46
C ALA A 247 -16.35 12.62 12.50
N ASN A 248 -15.65 11.61 13.00
CA ASN A 248 -16.13 10.74 14.06
C ASN A 248 -16.07 11.48 15.41
N PRO A 249 -17.20 11.75 16.08
CA PRO A 249 -17.22 12.51 17.32
C PRO A 249 -16.50 11.82 18.49
N HIS A 250 -16.25 10.51 18.37
CA HIS A 250 -15.55 9.74 19.39
C HIS A 250 -14.05 9.54 19.07
N TYR A 251 -13.60 10.06 17.93
CA TYR A 251 -12.17 9.98 17.62
C TYR A 251 -11.37 10.83 18.60
N ARG A 252 -10.33 10.23 19.19
CA ARG A 252 -9.52 10.87 20.23
C ARG A 252 -8.68 12.05 19.76
N GLY A 253 -8.56 12.25 18.42
CA GLY A 253 -7.71 13.27 17.84
C GLY A 253 -6.20 13.04 18.07
N PHE A 254 -5.40 13.95 17.54
CA PHE A 254 -3.96 14.03 17.79
C PHE A 254 -3.46 15.47 17.55
N THR A 255 -2.27 15.79 18.05
CA THR A 255 -1.61 17.05 17.72
C THR A 255 -0.72 16.86 16.50
N TRP A 256 -0.85 17.71 15.49
CA TRP A 256 0.01 17.68 14.31
C TRP A 256 1.44 18.08 14.71
N ASN A 257 2.33 17.11 14.81
CA ASN A 257 3.71 17.31 15.27
C ASN A 257 4.66 16.39 14.49
N PHE A 258 4.61 16.50 13.16
CA PHE A 258 5.52 15.76 12.28
C PHE A 258 6.75 16.60 11.95
N ALA A 259 7.87 15.92 11.75
CA ALA A 259 9.13 16.51 11.31
C ALA A 259 9.50 15.98 9.92
N SER A 260 10.09 16.84 9.10
CA SER A 260 10.62 16.44 7.80
C SER A 260 12.10 16.78 7.71
N ALA A 261 12.87 15.88 7.10
CA ALA A 261 14.26 16.13 6.72
C ALA A 261 14.37 16.91 5.39
N ASP A 262 13.27 17.04 4.64
CA ASP A 262 13.21 17.78 3.39
C ASP A 262 13.03 19.29 3.67
N PRO A 263 13.99 20.17 3.29
CA PRO A 263 13.84 21.61 3.48
C PRO A 263 12.61 22.20 2.77
N ALA A 264 12.13 21.59 1.70
CA ALA A 264 10.93 22.02 0.98
C ALA A 264 9.66 21.94 1.85
N ASP A 265 9.65 21.11 2.88
CA ASP A 265 8.51 20.96 3.80
C ASP A 265 8.48 22.00 4.93
N ALA A 266 9.50 22.88 5.04
CA ALA A 266 9.62 23.82 6.15
C ALA A 266 8.40 24.76 6.30
N ALA A 267 7.81 25.20 5.19
CA ALA A 267 6.60 26.03 5.20
C ALA A 267 5.38 25.25 5.70
N LEU A 268 5.18 24.04 5.19
CA LEU A 268 4.11 23.13 5.60
C LEU A 268 4.20 22.79 7.08
N VAL A 269 5.40 22.47 7.58
CA VAL A 269 5.63 22.17 9.01
C VAL A 269 5.28 23.37 9.89
N ARG A 270 5.71 24.60 9.51
CA ARG A 270 5.35 25.82 10.28
C ARG A 270 3.86 26.07 10.32
N GLU A 271 3.17 25.85 9.20
CA GLU A 271 1.73 26.08 9.06
C GLU A 271 0.89 25.13 9.89
N MET A 272 1.35 23.86 10.02
CA MET A 272 0.55 22.81 10.61
C MET A 272 0.92 22.47 12.06
N LYS A 273 2.15 22.72 12.48
CA LYS A 273 2.69 22.34 13.79
C LYS A 273 1.81 22.84 14.95
N GLY A 274 1.45 21.93 15.84
CA GLY A 274 0.68 22.22 17.04
C GLY A 274 -0.84 22.27 16.84
N LYS A 275 -1.35 22.14 15.61
CA LYS A 275 -2.80 22.06 15.37
C LYS A 275 -3.40 20.77 15.94
N ALA A 276 -4.54 20.88 16.57
CA ALA A 276 -5.38 19.74 16.96
C ALA A 276 -6.02 19.14 15.71
N MET A 277 -5.93 17.83 15.54
CA MET A 277 -6.41 17.13 14.33
C MET A 277 -7.44 16.07 14.67
N PRO A 278 -8.39 15.79 13.74
CA PRO A 278 -8.57 16.39 12.43
C PRO A 278 -9.18 17.79 12.49
N GLN A 279 -8.81 18.68 11.57
CA GLN A 279 -9.44 19.99 11.37
C GLN A 279 -10.64 19.88 10.42
N VAL A 280 -10.55 18.99 9.43
CA VAL A 280 -11.57 18.77 8.40
C VAL A 280 -12.76 18.03 9.01
N GLY A 281 -13.95 18.65 8.96
CA GLY A 281 -15.19 18.06 9.47
C GLY A 281 -15.89 17.15 8.48
N ARG A 282 -15.75 17.40 7.16
CA ARG A 282 -16.37 16.59 6.11
C ARG A 282 -15.43 16.35 4.95
N VAL A 283 -15.53 15.15 4.38
CA VAL A 283 -14.86 14.76 3.14
C VAL A 283 -15.91 14.36 2.13
N GLU A 284 -15.93 15.05 0.99
CA GLU A 284 -16.86 14.81 -0.11
C GLU A 284 -16.07 14.21 -1.28
N ILE A 285 -16.37 12.97 -1.65
CA ILE A 285 -15.68 12.26 -2.71
C ILE A 285 -16.63 12.04 -3.86
N SER A 286 -16.27 12.55 -5.04
CA SER A 286 -17.00 12.35 -6.29
C SER A 286 -16.32 11.27 -7.14
N ILE A 287 -17.09 10.41 -7.79
CA ILE A 287 -16.57 9.43 -8.74
C ILE A 287 -16.69 10.03 -10.14
N ILE A 288 -15.56 10.31 -10.79
CA ILE A 288 -15.50 10.85 -12.15
C ILE A 288 -14.43 10.07 -12.92
N GLU A 289 -14.86 9.21 -13.82
CA GLU A 289 -13.96 8.26 -14.51
C GLU A 289 -13.12 8.94 -15.60
N GLU A 290 -13.68 9.94 -16.29
CA GLU A 290 -13.04 10.62 -17.41
C GLU A 290 -12.00 11.66 -16.96
N ASP A 291 -10.76 11.51 -17.43
CA ASP A 291 -9.62 12.37 -17.10
C ASP A 291 -9.91 13.86 -17.34
N GLN A 292 -10.48 14.18 -18.52
CA GLN A 292 -10.75 15.57 -18.89
C GLN A 292 -11.85 16.19 -18.02
N ALA A 293 -12.87 15.42 -17.65
CA ALA A 293 -13.93 15.88 -16.76
C ALA A 293 -13.39 16.18 -15.34
N ARG A 294 -12.49 15.32 -14.83
CA ARG A 294 -11.80 15.59 -13.55
C ARG A 294 -11.00 16.88 -13.57
N LEU A 295 -10.25 17.11 -14.67
CA LEU A 295 -9.45 18.33 -14.81
C LEU A 295 -10.34 19.58 -14.88
N LEU A 296 -11.45 19.53 -15.60
CA LEU A 296 -12.40 20.64 -15.68
C LEU A 296 -13.05 20.94 -14.32
N ALA A 297 -13.47 19.92 -13.58
CA ALA A 297 -14.03 20.07 -12.24
C ALA A 297 -12.99 20.65 -11.26
N PHE A 298 -11.72 20.25 -11.36
CA PHE A 298 -10.63 20.85 -10.56
C PHE A 298 -10.39 22.31 -10.93
N GLN A 299 -10.36 22.65 -12.23
CA GLN A 299 -10.16 24.02 -12.71
C GLN A 299 -11.35 24.95 -12.40
N GLY A 300 -12.57 24.36 -12.28
CA GLY A 300 -13.81 25.02 -11.88
C GLY A 300 -14.01 25.15 -10.37
N ASP A 301 -12.99 24.79 -9.55
CA ASP A 301 -13.04 24.83 -8.08
C ASP A 301 -14.14 23.96 -7.45
N GLU A 302 -14.56 22.89 -8.16
CA GLU A 302 -15.50 21.90 -7.66
C GLU A 302 -14.80 20.80 -6.84
N ILE A 303 -13.49 20.60 -7.07
CA ILE A 303 -12.62 19.59 -6.46
C ILE A 303 -11.39 20.28 -5.89
N ASP A 304 -10.98 19.86 -4.69
CA ASP A 304 -9.84 20.43 -3.96
C ASP A 304 -8.55 19.61 -4.16
N LEU A 305 -8.71 18.30 -4.36
CA LEU A 305 -7.61 17.35 -4.52
C LEU A 305 -7.86 16.45 -5.74
N MET A 306 -6.89 16.39 -6.64
CA MET A 306 -6.99 15.59 -7.86
C MET A 306 -5.67 14.87 -8.16
N ASN A 307 -5.69 13.54 -8.25
CA ASN A 307 -4.57 12.80 -8.84
C ASN A 307 -4.52 13.04 -10.34
N MET A 308 -3.38 13.54 -10.84
CA MET A 308 -3.17 13.80 -12.27
C MET A 308 -2.52 12.59 -12.94
N GLU A 309 -3.21 11.99 -13.88
CA GLU A 309 -2.72 10.89 -14.70
C GLU A 309 -1.82 11.37 -15.86
N GLY A 310 -0.96 10.46 -16.36
CA GLY A 310 0.00 10.75 -17.43
C GLY A 310 -0.56 11.44 -18.68
N PRO A 311 -1.75 11.05 -19.20
CA PRO A 311 -2.36 11.72 -20.37
C PRO A 311 -2.69 13.20 -20.16
N LEU A 312 -2.90 13.64 -18.92
CA LEU A 312 -3.14 15.04 -18.59
C LEU A 312 -1.86 15.88 -18.44
N ALA A 313 -0.70 15.22 -18.28
CA ALA A 313 0.57 15.90 -18.02
C ALA A 313 0.86 17.04 -19.01
N PRO A 314 0.72 16.90 -20.34
CA PRO A 314 0.98 17.99 -21.29
C PRO A 314 0.04 19.20 -21.14
N LYS A 315 -1.14 19.00 -20.50
CA LYS A 315 -2.10 20.09 -20.25
C LYS A 315 -1.84 20.85 -18.96
N VAL A 316 -1.17 20.20 -18.00
CA VAL A 316 -1.03 20.66 -16.62
C VAL A 316 0.42 21.05 -16.30
N LEU A 317 1.39 20.32 -16.87
CA LEU A 317 2.81 20.48 -16.56
C LEU A 317 3.59 21.06 -17.75
N ASP A 318 4.63 21.80 -17.39
CA ASP A 318 5.78 22.13 -18.23
C ASP A 318 7.00 21.46 -17.60
N GLY A 319 7.48 20.40 -18.25
CA GLY A 319 8.48 19.51 -17.63
C GLY A 319 7.97 18.85 -16.34
N GLY A 320 8.59 19.16 -15.21
CA GLY A 320 8.21 18.62 -13.89
C GLY A 320 7.41 19.59 -13.01
N THR A 321 7.09 20.79 -13.50
CA THR A 321 6.44 21.87 -12.76
C THR A 321 5.07 22.19 -13.33
N LEU A 322 4.20 22.83 -12.54
CA LEU A 322 2.91 23.32 -13.05
C LEU A 322 3.10 24.40 -14.10
N LYS A 323 2.20 24.46 -15.07
CA LYS A 323 2.11 25.56 -16.03
C LYS A 323 1.84 26.90 -15.32
N PRO A 324 2.30 28.03 -15.91
CA PRO A 324 2.18 29.35 -15.28
C PRO A 324 0.76 29.75 -14.89
N GLU A 325 -0.23 29.38 -15.68
CA GLU A 325 -1.65 29.68 -15.40
C GLU A 325 -2.19 28.99 -14.14
N LEU A 326 -1.70 27.78 -13.81
CA LEU A 326 -2.06 27.08 -12.58
C LEU A 326 -1.27 27.61 -11.38
N GLN A 327 0.01 27.95 -11.59
CA GLN A 327 0.83 28.59 -10.56
C GLN A 327 0.24 29.95 -10.15
N ALA A 328 -0.20 30.78 -11.12
CA ALA A 328 -0.83 32.07 -10.86
C ALA A 328 -2.12 31.96 -10.03
N LYS A 329 -2.85 30.85 -10.14
CA LYS A 329 -4.01 30.53 -9.29
C LYS A 329 -3.61 30.00 -7.90
N GLY A 330 -2.33 29.84 -7.59
CA GLY A 330 -1.84 29.30 -6.33
C GLY A 330 -2.00 27.80 -6.19
N VAL A 331 -2.32 27.07 -7.26
CA VAL A 331 -2.39 25.59 -7.26
C VAL A 331 -1.04 25.03 -6.87
N LYS A 332 -1.04 24.02 -5.99
CA LYS A 332 0.16 23.32 -5.53
C LYS A 332 0.26 21.95 -6.22
N LEU A 333 1.48 21.51 -6.47
CA LEU A 333 1.78 20.16 -6.99
C LEU A 333 2.55 19.38 -5.93
N SER A 334 1.95 18.28 -5.44
CA SER A 334 2.68 17.28 -4.67
C SER A 334 3.07 16.13 -5.59
N ARG A 335 4.37 16.01 -5.86
CA ARG A 335 4.93 15.04 -6.80
C ARG A 335 5.94 14.14 -6.10
N ILE A 336 5.72 12.84 -6.17
CA ILE A 336 6.66 11.83 -5.67
C ILE A 336 6.90 10.76 -6.73
N VAL A 337 8.03 10.08 -6.66
CA VAL A 337 8.16 8.77 -7.29
C VAL A 337 7.33 7.79 -6.47
N ASP A 338 6.35 7.15 -7.09
CA ASP A 338 5.54 6.14 -6.40
C ASP A 338 6.42 4.95 -6.03
N PRO A 339 6.24 4.31 -4.88
CA PRO A 339 6.95 3.07 -4.55
C PRO A 339 6.38 1.91 -5.38
N ASP A 340 6.55 1.99 -6.68
CA ASP A 340 6.11 0.99 -7.64
C ASP A 340 7.23 0.58 -8.59
N LEU A 341 7.09 -0.62 -9.13
CA LEU A 341 7.98 -1.18 -10.13
C LEU A 341 7.15 -1.72 -11.28
N SER A 342 7.31 -1.14 -12.47
CA SER A 342 6.85 -1.76 -13.72
C SER A 342 7.99 -2.55 -14.33
N TYR A 343 7.70 -3.76 -14.72
CA TYR A 343 8.69 -4.70 -15.29
C TYR A 343 8.05 -5.62 -16.33
N THR A 344 8.85 -6.10 -17.24
CA THR A 344 8.46 -7.24 -18.08
C THR A 344 9.06 -8.50 -17.51
N TYR A 345 8.28 -9.55 -17.39
CA TYR A 345 8.77 -10.87 -17.00
C TYR A 345 8.67 -11.87 -18.14
N TRP A 346 9.54 -12.86 -18.07
CA TRP A 346 9.50 -14.07 -18.88
C TRP A 346 9.20 -15.26 -17.99
N ASN A 347 8.28 -16.11 -18.43
CA ASN A 347 7.96 -17.33 -17.71
C ASN A 347 9.14 -18.29 -17.71
N MET A 348 9.69 -18.56 -16.54
CA MET A 348 10.87 -19.38 -16.37
C MET A 348 10.62 -20.89 -16.58
N THR A 349 9.35 -21.30 -16.74
CA THR A 349 8.96 -22.67 -17.07
C THR A 349 8.65 -22.86 -18.56
N ASP A 350 8.64 -21.78 -19.35
CA ASP A 350 8.33 -21.81 -20.78
C ASP A 350 9.46 -22.49 -21.59
N PRO A 351 9.14 -23.33 -22.59
CA PRO A 351 10.17 -24.03 -23.36
C PRO A 351 11.03 -23.13 -24.26
N VAL A 352 10.54 -21.95 -24.65
CA VAL A 352 11.29 -21.00 -25.52
C VAL A 352 12.13 -20.05 -24.69
N VAL A 353 11.50 -19.31 -23.76
CA VAL A 353 12.15 -18.23 -22.99
C VAL A 353 12.63 -18.67 -21.62
N GLY A 354 12.13 -19.78 -21.08
CA GLY A 354 12.36 -20.23 -19.71
C GLY A 354 13.65 -21.03 -19.51
N GLY A 355 13.88 -21.41 -18.26
CA GLY A 355 15.04 -22.23 -17.85
C GLY A 355 16.30 -21.43 -17.55
N LEU A 356 17.31 -22.12 -16.98
CA LEU A 356 18.56 -21.53 -16.51
C LEU A 356 19.75 -21.83 -17.44
N ALA A 357 19.52 -22.51 -18.57
CA ALA A 357 20.54 -22.81 -19.56
C ALA A 357 21.08 -21.51 -20.21
N LYS A 358 22.38 -21.50 -20.54
CA LYS A 358 23.09 -20.27 -20.97
C LYS A 358 22.47 -19.61 -22.20
N GLU A 359 22.00 -20.41 -23.17
CA GLU A 359 21.32 -19.90 -24.37
C GLU A 359 19.98 -19.24 -24.00
N LYS A 360 19.20 -19.78 -23.04
CA LYS A 360 17.95 -19.18 -22.58
C LYS A 360 18.19 -17.86 -21.84
N VAL A 361 19.23 -17.83 -21.01
CA VAL A 361 19.68 -16.60 -20.33
C VAL A 361 20.10 -15.56 -21.38
N ALA A 362 20.87 -15.96 -22.39
CA ALA A 362 21.32 -15.06 -23.47
C ALA A 362 20.11 -14.46 -24.22
N LEU A 363 19.09 -15.27 -24.54
CA LEU A 363 17.86 -14.79 -25.18
C LEU A 363 17.16 -13.72 -24.33
N ARG A 364 16.89 -13.99 -23.05
CA ARG A 364 16.22 -13.03 -22.16
C ARG A 364 17.05 -11.75 -21.98
N ARG A 365 18.37 -11.87 -21.79
CA ARG A 365 19.27 -10.69 -21.71
C ARG A 365 19.24 -9.87 -22.99
N ALA A 366 19.30 -10.51 -24.16
CA ALA A 366 19.24 -9.81 -25.44
C ALA A 366 17.91 -9.08 -25.63
N MET A 367 16.78 -9.72 -25.31
CA MET A 367 15.47 -9.07 -25.31
C MET A 367 15.43 -7.90 -24.33
N ALA A 368 15.96 -8.04 -23.11
CA ALA A 368 16.03 -6.96 -22.13
C ALA A 368 16.89 -5.78 -22.60
N MET A 369 18.02 -6.05 -23.27
CA MET A 369 18.93 -5.03 -23.82
C MET A 369 18.33 -4.33 -25.05
N SER A 370 17.40 -4.94 -25.78
CA SER A 370 16.77 -4.34 -26.95
C SER A 370 15.67 -3.31 -26.60
N TYR A 371 15.14 -3.31 -25.38
CA TYR A 371 14.03 -2.44 -24.98
C TYR A 371 14.51 -1.07 -24.50
N ASN A 372 14.06 0.00 -25.18
CA ASN A 372 14.41 1.38 -24.85
C ASN A 372 13.44 1.97 -23.81
N VAL A 373 13.82 1.95 -22.54
CA VAL A 373 13.04 2.52 -21.44
C VAL A 373 12.89 4.04 -21.57
N ALA A 374 13.88 4.74 -22.13
CA ALA A 374 13.78 6.19 -22.34
C ALA A 374 12.66 6.55 -23.34
N ASP A 375 12.46 5.73 -24.38
CA ASP A 375 11.34 5.88 -25.30
C ASP A 375 9.99 5.63 -24.59
N GLU A 376 9.90 4.63 -23.71
CA GLU A 376 8.70 4.42 -22.91
C GLU A 376 8.37 5.65 -22.06
N ILE A 377 9.36 6.17 -21.33
CA ILE A 377 9.17 7.36 -20.48
C ILE A 377 8.72 8.56 -21.31
N ARG A 378 9.38 8.81 -22.44
CA ARG A 378 9.11 9.96 -23.28
C ARG A 378 7.77 9.86 -24.01
N VAL A 379 7.52 8.73 -24.69
CA VAL A 379 6.40 8.59 -25.64
C VAL A 379 5.12 8.09 -24.97
N ILE A 380 5.25 7.08 -24.08
CA ILE A 380 4.10 6.42 -23.45
C ILE A 380 3.71 7.15 -22.17
N ARG A 381 4.71 7.55 -21.35
CA ARG A 381 4.47 8.14 -20.02
C ARG A 381 4.49 9.66 -20.00
N ASN A 382 4.74 10.33 -21.14
CA ASN A 382 4.85 11.80 -21.21
C ASN A 382 5.77 12.38 -20.11
N GLY A 383 6.91 11.73 -19.84
CA GLY A 383 7.84 12.13 -18.79
C GLY A 383 7.36 11.83 -17.36
N GLN A 384 6.25 11.10 -17.16
CA GLN A 384 5.69 10.83 -15.83
C GLN A 384 6.19 9.50 -15.25
N ALA A 385 7.48 9.21 -15.42
CA ALA A 385 8.16 8.06 -14.83
C ALA A 385 9.67 8.31 -14.78
N ILE A 386 10.37 7.50 -13.99
CA ILE A 386 11.83 7.34 -14.00
C ILE A 386 12.21 5.92 -14.40
N GLU A 387 13.40 5.72 -14.94
CA GLU A 387 13.92 4.39 -15.21
C GLU A 387 14.17 3.62 -13.91
N ALA A 388 13.61 2.42 -13.81
CA ALA A 388 13.86 1.51 -12.69
C ALA A 388 15.17 0.73 -12.95
N ARG A 389 16.23 1.06 -12.22
CA ARG A 389 17.54 0.41 -12.31
C ARG A 389 17.78 -0.64 -11.24
N TYR A 390 16.95 -0.65 -10.22
CA TYR A 390 17.02 -1.55 -9.08
C TYR A 390 15.63 -2.16 -8.81
N PRO A 391 15.54 -3.43 -8.39
CA PRO A 391 14.23 -4.06 -8.19
C PRO A 391 13.39 -3.44 -7.08
N ILE A 392 14.03 -2.83 -6.08
CA ILE A 392 13.36 -2.13 -4.99
C ILE A 392 13.28 -0.65 -5.37
N PRO A 393 12.07 -0.06 -5.52
CA PRO A 393 11.91 1.31 -5.98
C PRO A 393 12.36 2.35 -4.95
N PRO A 394 12.59 3.61 -5.37
CA PRO A 394 12.89 4.72 -4.46
C PRO A 394 11.83 4.88 -3.36
N GLY A 395 12.29 5.25 -2.16
CA GLY A 395 11.40 5.46 -0.99
C GLY A 395 11.05 4.19 -0.22
N VAL A 396 11.49 3.02 -0.70
CA VAL A 396 11.34 1.72 -0.06
C VAL A 396 12.64 1.34 0.66
N VAL A 397 12.54 0.80 1.87
CA VAL A 397 13.69 0.30 2.64
C VAL A 397 14.43 -0.77 1.84
N GLY A 398 15.74 -0.66 1.75
CA GLY A 398 16.57 -1.56 0.92
C GLY A 398 16.82 -1.06 -0.50
N HIS A 399 16.25 0.12 -0.92
CA HIS A 399 16.59 0.74 -2.20
C HIS A 399 18.06 1.17 -2.24
N ASP A 400 18.75 0.84 -3.33
CA ASP A 400 20.12 1.28 -3.56
C ASP A 400 20.17 2.28 -4.73
N PRO A 401 20.24 3.60 -4.45
CA PRO A 401 20.30 4.63 -5.50
C PRO A 401 21.63 4.64 -6.27
N ALA A 402 22.68 4.00 -5.75
CA ALA A 402 24.00 3.91 -6.37
C ALA A 402 24.14 2.70 -7.32
N TRP A 403 23.12 1.81 -7.35
CA TRP A 403 23.17 0.61 -8.17
C TRP A 403 23.31 0.94 -9.66
N LYS A 404 24.25 0.30 -10.30
CA LYS A 404 24.47 0.38 -11.75
C LYS A 404 24.02 -0.93 -12.38
N SER A 405 22.88 -0.90 -13.06
CA SER A 405 22.36 -2.10 -13.74
C SER A 405 23.30 -2.58 -14.83
N GLY A 406 23.55 -3.88 -14.86
CA GLY A 406 24.29 -4.57 -15.92
C GLY A 406 23.48 -4.81 -17.20
N ILE A 407 22.19 -4.35 -17.24
CA ILE A 407 21.30 -4.49 -18.41
C ILE A 407 20.93 -3.10 -18.91
N ALA A 408 21.75 -2.53 -19.76
CA ALA A 408 21.51 -1.27 -20.45
C ALA A 408 20.85 -1.49 -21.82
N TYR A 409 20.26 -0.43 -22.39
CA TYR A 409 19.79 -0.44 -23.78
C TYR A 409 20.98 -0.52 -24.73
N ASP A 410 21.15 -1.66 -25.39
CA ASP A 410 22.24 -1.94 -26.36
C ASP A 410 21.78 -2.99 -27.39
N PRO A 411 21.06 -2.59 -28.42
CA PRO A 411 20.62 -3.51 -29.48
C PRO A 411 21.78 -4.17 -30.25
N ALA A 412 22.95 -3.51 -30.34
CA ALA A 412 24.12 -4.07 -31.01
C ALA A 412 24.71 -5.21 -30.18
N GLY A 413 24.94 -4.98 -28.90
CA GLY A 413 25.36 -6.02 -27.95
C GLY A 413 24.35 -7.17 -27.85
N ALA A 414 23.03 -6.86 -27.89
CA ALA A 414 21.98 -7.88 -27.90
C ALA A 414 22.09 -8.80 -29.14
N ASN A 415 22.33 -8.25 -30.34
CA ASN A 415 22.54 -9.02 -31.55
C ASN A 415 23.80 -9.90 -31.44
N ALA A 416 24.93 -9.35 -31.01
CA ALA A 416 26.16 -10.09 -30.80
C ALA A 416 26.01 -11.24 -29.78
N LEU A 417 25.23 -11.00 -28.72
CA LEU A 417 24.93 -12.03 -27.72
C LEU A 417 24.11 -13.18 -28.31
N LEU A 418 23.07 -12.88 -29.11
CA LEU A 418 22.27 -13.90 -29.80
C LEU A 418 23.10 -14.70 -30.78
N ASP A 419 23.96 -14.05 -31.59
CA ASP A 419 24.86 -14.72 -32.53
C ASP A 419 25.79 -15.70 -31.82
N ARG A 420 26.39 -15.27 -30.69
CA ARG A 420 27.31 -16.09 -29.87
C ARG A 420 26.63 -17.36 -29.33
N PHE A 421 25.35 -17.30 -29.04
CA PHE A 421 24.60 -18.43 -28.46
C PHE A 421 23.75 -19.21 -29.49
N GLY A 422 24.06 -19.03 -30.80
CA GLY A 422 23.52 -19.87 -31.86
C GLY A 422 22.12 -19.51 -32.35
N TYR A 423 21.58 -18.34 -31.99
CA TYR A 423 20.35 -17.82 -32.57
C TYR A 423 20.65 -17.22 -33.95
N LYS A 424 20.68 -18.04 -34.96
CA LYS A 424 21.08 -17.64 -36.32
C LYS A 424 20.01 -16.77 -36.97
N ARG A 425 20.41 -15.69 -37.65
CA ARG A 425 19.55 -14.85 -38.44
C ARG A 425 19.44 -15.41 -39.88
N GLY A 426 18.22 -15.69 -40.32
CA GLY A 426 17.92 -16.14 -41.68
C GLY A 426 17.95 -15.01 -42.70
N ALA A 427 17.85 -15.36 -43.99
CA ALA A 427 17.78 -14.42 -45.10
C ALA A 427 16.55 -13.51 -45.03
N ASP A 428 15.50 -13.96 -44.37
CA ASP A 428 14.26 -13.20 -44.10
C ASP A 428 14.42 -12.18 -42.94
N GLY A 429 15.62 -12.09 -42.35
CA GLY A 429 15.91 -11.18 -41.25
C GLY A 429 15.53 -11.70 -39.85
N TRP A 430 14.85 -12.84 -39.76
CA TRP A 430 14.42 -13.41 -38.49
C TRP A 430 15.38 -14.47 -37.95
N ARG A 431 15.41 -14.61 -36.64
CA ARG A 431 16.26 -15.61 -35.99
C ARG A 431 15.55 -16.93 -35.77
N THR A 432 16.33 -17.98 -35.73
CA THR A 432 15.92 -19.32 -35.27
C THR A 432 16.44 -19.61 -33.87
N LEU A 433 15.80 -20.56 -33.19
CA LEU A 433 16.36 -21.20 -32.00
C LEU A 433 17.68 -21.95 -32.38
N PRO A 434 18.56 -22.26 -31.41
CA PRO A 434 19.78 -23.03 -31.69
C PRO A 434 19.56 -24.40 -32.33
N ASP A 435 18.35 -24.99 -32.16
CA ASP A 435 17.94 -26.24 -32.79
C ASP A 435 17.35 -26.06 -34.20
N GLY A 436 17.36 -24.84 -34.72
CA GLY A 436 16.91 -24.50 -36.08
C GLY A 436 15.42 -24.20 -36.22
N LYS A 437 14.61 -24.36 -35.16
CA LYS A 437 13.17 -24.00 -35.18
C LYS A 437 12.97 -22.48 -35.20
N PRO A 438 11.81 -21.98 -35.73
CA PRO A 438 11.52 -20.57 -35.68
C PRO A 438 11.52 -20.01 -34.23
N LEU A 439 12.18 -18.86 -34.03
CA LEU A 439 12.10 -18.14 -32.76
C LEU A 439 10.92 -17.18 -32.80
N VAL A 440 9.91 -17.50 -32.00
CA VAL A 440 8.72 -16.65 -31.83
C VAL A 440 8.48 -16.45 -30.32
N VAL A 441 8.32 -15.20 -29.91
CA VAL A 441 7.98 -14.83 -28.53
C VAL A 441 6.56 -14.26 -28.48
N ARG A 442 5.75 -14.75 -27.55
CA ARG A 442 4.36 -14.30 -27.38
C ARG A 442 4.27 -13.34 -26.21
N LEU A 443 3.89 -12.10 -26.51
CA LEU A 443 3.54 -11.07 -25.53
C LEU A 443 2.02 -11.12 -25.24
N SER A 444 1.66 -11.29 -23.99
CA SER A 444 0.27 -11.20 -23.54
C SER A 444 0.00 -9.80 -22.97
N SER A 445 -1.00 -9.10 -23.48
CA SER A 445 -1.28 -7.72 -23.12
C SER A 445 -2.78 -7.39 -23.13
N ARG A 446 -3.13 -6.19 -22.60
CA ARG A 446 -4.50 -5.68 -22.58
C ARG A 446 -4.88 -5.01 -23.90
N PRO A 447 -6.17 -5.00 -24.26
CA PRO A 447 -6.63 -4.36 -25.49
C PRO A 447 -6.74 -2.81 -25.40
N ASP A 448 -6.36 -2.19 -24.28
CA ASP A 448 -6.43 -0.76 -24.07
C ASP A 448 -5.30 0.02 -24.78
N THR A 449 -5.36 1.36 -24.73
CA THR A 449 -4.39 2.24 -25.39
C THR A 449 -2.98 2.04 -24.85
N LEU A 450 -2.81 1.93 -23.53
CA LEU A 450 -1.51 1.69 -22.91
C LEU A 450 -0.92 0.34 -23.37
N GLY A 451 -1.74 -0.71 -23.37
CA GLY A 451 -1.33 -2.04 -23.85
C GLY A 451 -0.88 -1.99 -25.33
N ARG A 452 -1.61 -1.28 -26.21
CA ARG A 452 -1.20 -1.12 -27.61
C ARG A 452 0.13 -0.40 -27.75
N GLN A 453 0.34 0.71 -27.04
CA GLN A 453 1.60 1.47 -27.10
C GLN A 453 2.80 0.65 -26.59
N GLN A 454 2.62 -0.13 -25.54
CA GLN A 454 3.66 -1.02 -25.03
C GLN A 454 3.97 -2.15 -26.00
N ASP A 455 2.98 -2.73 -26.66
CA ASP A 455 3.18 -3.76 -27.68
C ASP A 455 3.98 -3.23 -28.87
N GLU A 456 3.66 -2.04 -29.36
CA GLU A 456 4.39 -1.40 -30.46
C GLU A 456 5.86 -1.17 -30.10
N LEU A 457 6.13 -0.71 -28.89
CA LEU A 457 7.50 -0.50 -28.42
C LEU A 457 8.25 -1.83 -28.26
N TRP A 458 7.62 -2.88 -27.72
CA TRP A 458 8.21 -4.21 -27.65
C TRP A 458 8.43 -4.80 -29.04
N LYS A 459 7.46 -4.64 -29.95
CA LYS A 459 7.63 -5.12 -31.32
C LYS A 459 8.81 -4.46 -32.00
N LYS A 460 8.92 -3.14 -31.97
CA LYS A 460 10.08 -2.39 -32.48
C LYS A 460 11.39 -2.90 -31.89
N SER A 461 11.42 -3.16 -30.59
CA SER A 461 12.61 -3.63 -29.87
C SER A 461 13.04 -5.04 -30.31
N LEU A 462 12.10 -5.96 -30.44
CA LEU A 462 12.38 -7.34 -30.84
C LEU A 462 12.70 -7.47 -32.34
N ASP A 463 12.03 -6.69 -33.19
CA ASP A 463 12.33 -6.60 -34.63
C ASP A 463 13.80 -6.18 -34.86
N ALA A 464 14.31 -5.21 -34.07
CA ALA A 464 15.70 -4.74 -34.18
C ALA A 464 16.74 -5.83 -33.93
N ILE A 465 16.39 -6.83 -33.14
CA ILE A 465 17.27 -7.98 -32.87
C ILE A 465 16.86 -9.27 -33.61
N GLY A 466 15.87 -9.18 -34.54
CA GLY A 466 15.43 -10.29 -35.38
C GLY A 466 14.62 -11.36 -34.64
N VAL A 467 13.96 -11.01 -33.56
CA VAL A 467 13.06 -11.90 -32.79
C VAL A 467 11.62 -11.62 -33.19
N ARG A 468 10.91 -12.61 -33.71
CA ARG A 468 9.47 -12.49 -34.02
C ARG A 468 8.65 -12.39 -32.75
N MET A 469 7.66 -11.49 -32.76
CA MET A 469 6.71 -11.34 -31.66
C MET A 469 5.29 -11.53 -32.13
N ASP A 470 4.57 -12.42 -31.43
CA ASP A 470 3.11 -12.53 -31.51
C ASP A 470 2.47 -11.81 -30.32
N VAL A 471 1.37 -11.09 -30.54
CA VAL A 471 0.64 -10.41 -29.47
C VAL A 471 -0.67 -11.14 -29.22
N HIS A 472 -0.88 -11.56 -27.98
CA HIS A 472 -2.15 -12.11 -27.51
C HIS A 472 -2.86 -11.09 -26.63
N LYS A 473 -4.09 -10.69 -27.02
CA LYS A 473 -4.92 -9.73 -26.28
C LYS A 473 -5.95 -10.44 -25.43
N ASP A 474 -6.03 -10.05 -24.16
CA ASP A 474 -7.11 -10.53 -23.28
C ASP A 474 -7.47 -9.49 -22.22
N LYS A 475 -8.63 -9.65 -21.58
CA LYS A 475 -9.07 -8.80 -20.48
C LYS A 475 -8.19 -9.02 -19.25
N PHE A 476 -8.04 -7.97 -18.45
CA PHE A 476 -7.16 -7.99 -17.27
C PHE A 476 -7.41 -9.18 -16.31
N PRO A 477 -8.68 -9.52 -15.94
CA PRO A 477 -8.93 -10.67 -15.05
C PRO A 477 -8.46 -12.01 -15.64
N GLU A 478 -8.61 -12.22 -16.96
CA GLU A 478 -8.18 -13.45 -17.62
C GLU A 478 -6.65 -13.52 -17.69
N LEU A 479 -5.98 -12.38 -17.95
CA LEU A 479 -4.53 -12.31 -17.90
C LEU A 479 -4.00 -12.66 -16.50
N ILE A 480 -4.58 -12.12 -15.44
CA ILE A 480 -4.19 -12.45 -14.05
C ILE A 480 -4.41 -13.92 -13.74
N LYS A 481 -5.52 -14.50 -14.17
CA LYS A 481 -5.81 -15.93 -13.99
C LYS A 481 -4.79 -16.82 -14.71
N ALA A 482 -4.48 -16.49 -15.97
CA ALA A 482 -3.48 -17.23 -16.76
C ALA A 482 -2.06 -17.06 -16.19
N GLU A 483 -1.72 -15.87 -15.69
CA GLU A 483 -0.47 -15.54 -15.01
C GLU A 483 -0.25 -16.41 -13.77
N LYS A 484 -1.27 -16.51 -12.89
CA LYS A 484 -1.24 -17.38 -11.71
C LYS A 484 -1.10 -18.87 -12.04
N GLN A 485 -1.42 -19.25 -13.26
CA GLN A 485 -1.29 -20.64 -13.75
C GLN A 485 0.01 -20.85 -14.56
N CYS A 486 0.93 -19.88 -14.59
CA CYS A 486 2.17 -19.94 -15.39
C CYS A 486 1.94 -20.20 -16.89
N LYS A 487 0.84 -19.69 -17.45
CA LYS A 487 0.46 -19.92 -18.86
C LYS A 487 0.89 -18.79 -19.82
N LEU A 488 1.30 -17.64 -19.29
CA LEU A 488 1.77 -16.53 -20.11
C LEU A 488 3.28 -16.63 -20.32
N GLN A 489 3.76 -16.48 -21.56
CA GLN A 489 5.18 -16.58 -21.88
C GLN A 489 5.94 -15.31 -21.51
N MET A 490 5.39 -14.15 -21.87
CA MET A 490 5.94 -12.81 -21.62
C MET A 490 4.79 -11.84 -21.33
N ARG A 491 4.97 -10.95 -20.34
CA ARG A 491 3.98 -9.91 -20.04
C ARG A 491 4.62 -8.71 -19.33
N VAL A 492 4.08 -7.52 -19.59
CA VAL A 492 4.36 -6.32 -18.78
C VAL A 492 3.49 -6.36 -17.53
N ALA A 493 4.11 -6.34 -16.37
CA ALA A 493 3.47 -6.30 -15.06
C ALA A 493 3.89 -5.07 -14.26
N SER A 494 3.14 -4.75 -13.22
CA SER A 494 3.48 -3.68 -12.28
C SER A 494 3.14 -4.13 -10.86
N TRP A 495 3.99 -3.74 -9.90
CA TRP A 495 3.76 -3.96 -8.48
C TRP A 495 3.88 -2.64 -7.73
N ILE A 496 2.88 -2.34 -6.93
CA ILE A 496 2.86 -1.19 -6.02
C ILE A 496 3.14 -1.72 -4.63
N ALA A 497 3.94 -1.01 -3.84
CA ALA A 497 4.28 -1.46 -2.49
C ALA A 497 3.04 -1.56 -1.60
N ASP A 498 2.79 -2.75 -1.05
CA ASP A 498 1.83 -2.96 0.03
C ASP A 498 2.39 -2.42 1.35
N TYR A 499 3.71 -2.50 1.51
CA TYR A 499 4.48 -1.93 2.60
C TYR A 499 5.88 -1.51 2.12
N PRO A 500 6.52 -0.52 2.77
CA PRO A 500 7.72 0.13 2.24
C PRO A 500 9.01 -0.63 2.58
N ASP A 501 9.06 -1.92 2.30
CA ASP A 501 10.23 -2.78 2.50
C ASP A 501 10.58 -3.56 1.24
N GLY A 502 11.87 -3.76 0.99
CA GLY A 502 12.38 -4.50 -0.17
C GLY A 502 11.90 -5.93 -0.28
N ASP A 503 11.51 -6.53 0.83
CA ASP A 503 10.84 -7.83 0.88
C ASP A 503 9.62 -7.88 -0.04
N ASN A 504 8.81 -6.81 -0.06
CA ASN A 504 7.59 -6.70 -0.86
C ASN A 504 7.83 -6.80 -2.38
N PHE A 505 9.05 -6.52 -2.83
CA PHE A 505 9.45 -6.63 -4.23
C PHE A 505 10.25 -7.90 -4.51
N MET A 506 11.14 -8.29 -3.60
CA MET A 506 11.96 -9.48 -3.79
C MET A 506 11.16 -10.78 -3.71
N GLN A 507 10.06 -10.81 -2.94
CA GLN A 507 9.14 -11.95 -2.88
C GLN A 507 8.50 -12.32 -4.23
N LEU A 508 8.50 -11.39 -5.20
CA LEU A 508 7.94 -11.60 -6.54
C LEU A 508 8.74 -12.58 -7.41
N LEU A 509 9.92 -12.98 -6.98
CA LEU A 509 10.73 -14.03 -7.62
C LEU A 509 11.01 -15.23 -6.71
N TYR A 510 10.52 -15.21 -5.47
CA TYR A 510 10.69 -16.32 -4.55
C TYR A 510 9.95 -17.58 -5.04
N GLY A 511 10.66 -18.68 -5.23
CA GLY A 511 10.14 -19.89 -5.84
C GLY A 511 8.86 -20.45 -5.20
N PRO A 512 8.76 -20.52 -3.86
CA PRO A 512 7.53 -20.93 -3.16
C PRO A 512 6.30 -20.08 -3.47
N ASN A 513 6.47 -18.81 -3.88
CA ASN A 513 5.37 -17.91 -4.27
C ASN A 513 4.89 -18.12 -5.73
N THR A 514 5.36 -19.15 -6.41
CA THR A 514 4.81 -19.56 -7.72
C THR A 514 3.32 -19.84 -7.59
N ASN A 515 2.52 -19.42 -8.56
CA ASN A 515 1.05 -19.41 -8.57
C ASN A 515 0.41 -18.38 -7.60
N GLN A 516 1.21 -17.57 -6.93
CA GLN A 516 0.78 -16.44 -6.10
C GLN A 516 1.33 -15.12 -6.66
N SER A 517 2.37 -14.57 -6.06
CA SER A 517 2.97 -13.30 -6.49
C SER A 517 4.15 -13.46 -7.46
N ASN A 518 4.75 -14.63 -7.56
CA ASN A 518 5.83 -14.91 -8.49
C ASN A 518 5.29 -15.22 -9.90
N ASN A 519 5.02 -14.16 -10.66
CA ASN A 519 4.42 -14.22 -11.99
C ASN A 519 5.37 -14.79 -13.06
N ALA A 520 6.68 -14.66 -12.85
CA ALA A 520 7.70 -15.27 -13.71
C ALA A 520 7.79 -16.78 -13.55
N CYS A 521 7.09 -17.36 -12.56
CA CYS A 521 7.18 -18.77 -12.19
C CYS A 521 8.63 -19.23 -12.02
N ALA A 522 9.47 -18.31 -11.52
CA ALA A 522 10.89 -18.52 -11.34
C ALA A 522 11.16 -19.47 -10.17
N ARG A 523 12.11 -20.36 -10.35
CA ARG A 523 12.67 -21.20 -9.30
C ARG A 523 14.19 -21.16 -9.46
N ILE A 524 14.82 -20.20 -8.79
CA ILE A 524 16.26 -19.97 -8.84
C ILE A 524 16.82 -20.27 -7.44
N PRO A 525 17.45 -21.44 -7.22
CA PRO A 525 17.81 -21.89 -5.88
C PRO A 525 18.74 -20.91 -5.12
N GLU A 526 19.59 -20.20 -5.82
CA GLU A 526 20.47 -19.19 -5.23
C GLU A 526 19.64 -18.00 -4.71
N PHE A 527 18.70 -17.50 -5.52
CA PHE A 527 17.79 -16.43 -5.13
C PHE A 527 16.95 -16.84 -3.92
N ASP A 528 16.37 -18.05 -3.97
CA ASP A 528 15.50 -18.56 -2.91
C ASP A 528 16.24 -18.67 -1.56
N ARG A 529 17.52 -19.11 -1.58
CA ARG A 529 18.35 -19.14 -0.35
C ARG A 529 18.63 -17.74 0.20
N LEU A 530 18.94 -16.77 -0.67
CA LEU A 530 19.19 -15.39 -0.26
C LEU A 530 17.92 -14.78 0.34
N TYR A 531 16.77 -14.95 -0.33
CA TYR A 531 15.49 -14.45 0.14
C TYR A 531 15.12 -15.04 1.51
N ALA A 532 15.23 -16.34 1.70
CA ALA A 532 14.94 -17.00 2.99
C ALA A 532 15.83 -16.47 4.14
N ARG A 533 17.05 -15.98 3.83
CA ARG A 533 17.91 -15.32 4.82
C ARG A 533 17.39 -13.92 5.18
N THR A 534 16.93 -13.13 4.19
CA THR A 534 16.43 -11.77 4.46
C THR A 534 15.22 -11.78 5.39
N GLN A 535 14.37 -12.79 5.31
CA GLN A 535 13.18 -12.95 6.16
C GLN A 535 13.50 -13.01 7.66
N LYS A 536 14.69 -13.50 8.02
CA LYS A 536 15.14 -13.69 9.40
C LYS A 536 15.99 -12.52 9.94
N MET A 537 16.12 -11.44 9.16
CA MET A 537 16.98 -10.30 9.49
C MET A 537 16.15 -9.01 9.67
N PRO A 538 16.45 -8.21 10.69
CA PRO A 538 15.85 -6.88 10.80
C PRO A 538 16.34 -5.98 9.64
N PRO A 539 15.59 -4.90 9.31
CA PRO A 539 16.07 -3.88 8.38
C PRO A 539 17.45 -3.35 8.78
N GLY A 540 18.32 -3.17 7.79
CA GLY A 540 19.66 -2.63 8.03
C GLY A 540 20.68 -3.05 6.97
N PRO A 541 21.94 -2.53 7.07
CA PRO A 541 22.94 -2.68 6.03
C PRO A 541 23.28 -4.14 5.64
N GLU A 542 23.21 -5.07 6.60
CA GLU A 542 23.49 -6.49 6.32
C GLU A 542 22.39 -7.13 5.48
N ARG A 543 21.11 -6.78 5.72
CA ARG A 543 20.00 -7.23 4.89
C ARG A 543 20.04 -6.57 3.50
N ASP A 544 20.43 -5.29 3.42
CA ASP A 544 20.56 -4.57 2.16
C ASP A 544 21.63 -5.19 1.26
N LYS A 545 22.74 -5.70 1.81
CA LYS A 545 23.73 -6.49 1.05
C LYS A 545 23.13 -7.74 0.42
N LEU A 546 22.23 -8.44 1.13
CA LEU A 546 21.54 -9.58 0.55
C LEU A 546 20.62 -9.17 -0.61
N TYR A 547 19.93 -8.04 -0.50
CA TYR A 547 19.14 -7.51 -1.62
C TYR A 547 20.01 -7.15 -2.84
N GLN A 548 21.21 -6.63 -2.63
CA GLN A 548 22.18 -6.42 -3.72
C GLN A 548 22.65 -7.74 -4.34
N GLU A 549 22.92 -8.77 -3.54
CA GLU A 549 23.25 -10.11 -4.04
C GLU A 549 22.09 -10.70 -4.85
N MET A 550 20.87 -10.61 -4.36
CA MET A 550 19.66 -11.04 -5.08
C MET A 550 19.49 -10.28 -6.39
N THR A 551 19.79 -8.98 -6.42
CA THR A 551 19.74 -8.18 -7.66
C THR A 551 20.77 -8.66 -8.68
N ARG A 552 21.99 -9.04 -8.25
CA ARG A 552 22.98 -9.68 -9.17
C ARG A 552 22.44 -10.97 -9.77
N VAL A 553 21.72 -11.78 -8.97
CA VAL A 553 21.07 -13.01 -9.45
C VAL A 553 19.97 -12.69 -10.47
N ILE A 554 19.14 -11.67 -10.20
CA ILE A 554 18.13 -11.20 -11.16
C ILE A 554 18.78 -10.79 -12.48
N GLU A 555 19.83 -9.99 -12.45
CA GLU A 555 20.53 -9.55 -13.66
C GLU A 555 21.26 -10.71 -14.37
N ALA A 556 21.82 -11.66 -13.61
CA ALA A 556 22.52 -12.82 -14.18
C ALA A 556 21.57 -13.72 -14.98
N TYR A 557 20.40 -14.05 -14.42
CA TYR A 557 19.43 -14.97 -15.05
C TYR A 557 18.39 -14.26 -15.90
N ALA A 558 18.25 -12.93 -15.74
CA ALA A 558 17.32 -12.06 -16.44
C ALA A 558 15.87 -12.60 -16.51
N PRO A 559 15.23 -13.00 -15.40
CA PRO A 559 13.80 -13.33 -15.40
C PRO A 559 12.93 -12.10 -15.66
N TRP A 560 13.48 -10.89 -15.44
CA TRP A 560 12.84 -9.60 -15.61
C TRP A 560 13.64 -8.63 -16.48
N ARG A 561 12.92 -7.75 -17.20
CA ARG A 561 13.39 -6.43 -17.59
C ARG A 561 12.75 -5.41 -16.68
N LEU A 562 13.51 -4.78 -15.81
CA LEU A 562 13.06 -3.62 -15.04
C LEU A 562 12.78 -2.47 -16.01
N MET A 563 11.67 -1.78 -15.86
CA MET A 563 11.25 -0.72 -16.79
C MET A 563 11.23 0.63 -16.09
N ILE A 564 10.21 0.92 -15.32
CA ILE A 564 9.97 2.24 -14.73
C ILE A 564 9.41 2.17 -13.32
N SER A 565 9.62 3.27 -12.57
CA SER A 565 8.79 3.68 -11.45
C SER A 565 8.07 4.98 -11.82
N ARG A 566 6.78 5.08 -11.55
CA ARG A 566 5.93 6.19 -12.00
C ARG A 566 6.01 7.38 -11.06
N TYR A 567 5.80 8.59 -11.59
CA TYR A 567 5.46 9.72 -10.75
C TYR A 567 3.98 9.67 -10.39
N ARG A 568 3.68 9.93 -9.12
CA ARG A 568 2.34 10.28 -8.68
C ARG A 568 2.29 11.78 -8.47
N ASN A 569 1.33 12.43 -9.13
CA ASN A 569 1.16 13.87 -9.15
C ASN A 569 -0.20 14.22 -8.55
N MET A 570 -0.23 14.90 -7.41
CA MET A 570 -1.46 15.41 -6.82
C MET A 570 -1.53 16.91 -7.01
N LEU A 571 -2.58 17.37 -7.67
CA LEU A 571 -2.96 18.79 -7.75
C LEU A 571 -3.76 19.14 -6.51
N VAL A 572 -3.41 20.24 -5.87
CA VAL A 572 -3.97 20.67 -4.60
C VAL A 572 -4.38 22.14 -4.70
N GLN A 573 -5.63 22.45 -4.41
CA GLN A 573 -6.13 23.83 -4.37
C GLN A 573 -5.42 24.66 -3.27
N PRO A 574 -5.21 25.97 -3.46
CA PRO A 574 -4.40 26.80 -2.55
C PRO A 574 -4.92 26.85 -1.11
N HIS A 575 -6.24 26.74 -0.90
CA HIS A 575 -6.87 26.76 0.41
C HIS A 575 -6.71 25.46 1.21
N VAL A 576 -6.26 24.35 0.59
CA VAL A 576 -5.94 23.11 1.29
C VAL A 576 -4.53 23.21 1.87
N LEU A 577 -4.43 23.04 3.18
CA LEU A 577 -3.21 23.17 3.96
C LEU A 577 -2.74 21.80 4.45
N GLY A 578 -1.42 21.63 4.61
CA GLY A 578 -0.86 20.43 5.20
C GLY A 578 -0.73 19.22 4.26
N TYR A 579 -1.07 19.35 2.97
CA TYR A 579 -0.99 18.21 2.05
C TYR A 579 0.46 17.88 1.66
N LYS A 580 0.87 16.66 1.93
CA LYS A 580 2.07 16.01 1.38
C LYS A 580 1.71 14.59 0.99
N ARG A 581 1.92 14.22 -0.26
CA ARG A 581 1.66 12.83 -0.68
C ARG A 581 2.53 11.85 0.11
N HIS A 582 1.89 10.90 0.79
CA HIS A 582 2.57 9.79 1.44
C HIS A 582 2.69 8.59 0.48
N PRO A 583 3.82 7.87 0.46
CA PRO A 583 4.00 6.72 -0.43
C PRO A 583 3.00 5.58 -0.19
N ILE A 584 2.65 5.31 1.07
CA ILE A 584 1.82 4.17 1.48
C ILE A 584 0.43 4.62 1.95
N LEU A 585 0.34 5.69 2.78
CA LEU A 585 -0.96 6.18 3.23
C LEU A 585 -1.73 6.82 2.09
N HIS A 586 -2.94 6.37 1.86
CA HIS A 586 -3.83 6.90 0.84
C HIS A 586 -4.84 7.90 1.44
N ALA A 587 -5.41 7.62 2.61
CA ALA A 587 -6.21 8.58 3.36
C ALA A 587 -5.31 9.63 4.03
N HIS A 588 -5.50 10.89 3.67
CA HIS A 588 -4.69 12.01 4.16
C HIS A 588 -5.54 13.08 4.85
N TRP A 589 -6.86 12.98 4.80
CA TRP A 589 -7.81 14.01 5.26
C TRP A 589 -7.63 14.40 6.72
N GLN A 590 -7.30 13.45 7.59
CA GLN A 590 -7.02 13.68 9.01
C GLN A 590 -5.78 14.53 9.28
N TYR A 591 -4.89 14.70 8.30
CA TYR A 591 -3.67 15.50 8.41
C TYR A 591 -3.83 16.92 7.84
N LEU A 592 -4.97 17.22 7.22
CA LEU A 592 -5.22 18.46 6.48
C LEU A 592 -5.96 19.50 7.32
N ASP A 593 -5.80 20.75 6.88
CA ASP A 593 -6.65 21.86 7.27
C ASP A 593 -7.17 22.59 6.02
N VAL A 594 -8.24 23.35 6.15
CA VAL A 594 -8.83 24.13 5.07
C VAL A 594 -8.94 25.57 5.51
N ALA A 595 -8.25 26.47 4.80
CA ALA A 595 -8.41 27.91 4.97
C ALA A 595 -9.73 28.40 4.35
N PRO A 596 -10.28 29.53 4.80
CA PRO A 596 -11.41 30.14 4.13
C PRO A 596 -11.12 30.33 2.64
N ARG A 597 -12.08 29.99 1.79
CA ARG A 597 -11.95 30.29 0.35
C ARG A 597 -12.00 31.80 0.19
N GLY A 598 -11.01 32.35 -0.48
CA GLY A 598 -11.06 33.75 -0.86
C GLY A 598 -12.32 34.05 -1.69
N PRO A 599 -12.82 35.28 -1.69
CA PRO A 599 -13.91 35.65 -2.58
C PRO A 599 -13.49 35.29 -4.01
N ASN A 600 -14.38 34.57 -4.71
CA ASN A 600 -14.17 34.22 -6.12
C ASN A 600 -13.76 35.50 -6.89
N LYS A 601 -12.52 35.56 -7.38
CA LYS A 601 -12.04 36.56 -8.30
C LYS A 601 -12.34 36.15 -9.73
#